data_456deb8eb6fef756fbb123c02a1d6ab7
#
_entry.id   456deb8eb6fef756fbb123c02a1d6ab7
#
_cell.length_a   1.000
_cell.length_b   1.000
_cell.length_c   1.000
_cell.angle_alpha   90.00
_cell.angle_beta   90.00
_cell.angle_gamma   90.00
#
_symmetry.space_group_name_H-M   'P 1'
#
loop_
_entity.id
_entity.type
_entity.pdbx_description
1 polymer ?
#
loop_
_entity_poly.entity_id
_entity_poly.type
_entity_poly.pdbx_seq_one_letter_code
_entity_poly.pdbx_strand_id
1 'polypeptide(L)'
;IGVLDMEDDSGRDWKILGAPTTHVKNYRSLKDVDPMFTKVSSYFFKHYKDLNNKFVQVNDWHGKQKAFEIVKQCVNRHKSREYSLSTKAV
;
A
#
# COMPACT_ATOMS: atom_id res chain seq x y z
N ILE A 1 7.25 0.62 -6.27
CA ILE A 1 7.90 -0.60 -6.75
C ILE A 1 7.17 -1.88 -6.32
N GLY A 2 6.30 -1.77 -5.35
CA GLY A 2 5.48 -2.89 -4.94
C GLY A 2 4.37 -2.47 -4.01
N VAL A 3 3.52 -3.40 -3.66
CA VAL A 3 2.41 -3.18 -2.74
C VAL A 3 2.12 -4.46 -1.96
N LEU A 4 1.89 -4.33 -0.67
CA LEU A 4 1.47 -5.42 0.19
C LEU A 4 -0.04 -5.38 0.33
N ASP A 5 -0.68 -6.50 0.01
CA ASP A 5 -2.12 -6.69 0.16
C ASP A 5 -2.43 -7.05 1.62
N MET A 6 -3.18 -6.19 2.29
CA MET A 6 -3.58 -6.40 3.68
C MET A 6 -5.06 -6.07 3.87
N GLU A 7 -5.64 -6.60 4.93
CA GLU A 7 -6.98 -6.26 5.41
C GLU A 7 -6.97 -6.11 6.93
N ASP A 8 -7.79 -5.21 7.43
CA ASP A 8 -8.05 -5.06 8.86
C ASP A 8 -9.56 -4.84 9.10
N ASP A 9 -9.94 -4.45 10.32
CA ASP A 9 -11.34 -4.22 10.69
C ASP A 9 -12.01 -3.15 9.82
N SER A 10 -11.21 -2.21 9.29
CA SER A 10 -11.71 -1.11 8.46
C SER A 10 -11.82 -1.48 6.99
N GLY A 11 -11.34 -2.66 6.58
CA GLY A 11 -11.35 -3.13 5.22
C GLY A 11 -9.95 -3.29 4.64
N ARG A 12 -9.85 -3.19 3.31
CA ARG A 12 -8.56 -3.34 2.63
C ARG A 12 -7.62 -2.19 2.91
N ASP A 13 -6.36 -2.53 3.13
CA ASP A 13 -5.29 -1.59 3.44
C ASP A 13 -4.06 -1.96 2.59
N TRP A 14 -3.93 -1.32 1.43
CA TRP A 14 -2.82 -1.56 0.52
C TRP A 14 -1.61 -0.73 0.97
N LYS A 15 -0.53 -1.42 1.36
CA LYS A 15 0.71 -0.75 1.79
C LYS A 15 1.64 -0.60 0.60
N ILE A 16 1.82 0.61 0.11
CA ILE A 16 2.67 0.90 -1.05
C ILE A 16 4.13 0.98 -0.59
N LEU A 17 5.00 0.28 -1.33
CA LEU A 17 6.45 0.41 -1.15
C LEU A 17 6.98 1.31 -2.26
N GLY A 18 7.48 2.47 -1.86
CA GLY A 18 8.11 3.42 -2.76
C GLY A 18 9.61 3.48 -2.56
N ALA A 19 10.32 3.97 -3.56
CA ALA A 19 11.75 4.24 -3.47
C ALA A 19 11.98 5.74 -3.65
N PRO A 20 12.88 6.36 -2.85
CA PRO A 20 13.23 7.76 -3.05
C PRO A 20 13.82 7.97 -4.46
N THR A 21 13.56 9.13 -5.05
CA THR A 21 14.06 9.45 -6.39
C THR A 21 15.58 9.37 -6.49
N THR A 22 16.28 9.60 -5.38
CA THR A 22 17.73 9.48 -5.30
C THR A 22 18.23 8.04 -5.43
N HIS A 23 17.34 7.05 -5.24
CA HIS A 23 17.68 5.61 -5.26
C HIS A 23 16.97 4.86 -6.38
N VAL A 24 16.34 5.56 -7.32
CA VAL A 24 15.55 4.94 -8.40
C VAL A 24 16.39 3.99 -9.25
N LYS A 25 17.68 4.28 -9.42
CA LYS A 25 18.56 3.41 -10.22
C LYS A 25 18.77 2.03 -9.60
N ASN A 26 18.68 1.94 -8.26
CA ASN A 26 18.93 0.70 -7.53
C ASN A 26 17.62 -0.07 -7.23
N TYR A 27 16.50 0.63 -7.14
CA TYR A 27 15.23 0.05 -6.74
C TYR A 27 14.14 0.38 -7.76
N ARG A 28 14.11 -0.41 -8.85
CA ARG A 28 13.14 -0.21 -9.94
C ARG A 28 11.92 -1.12 -9.83
N SER A 29 12.07 -2.26 -9.17
CA SER A 29 10.99 -3.23 -9.02
C SER A 29 11.15 -3.98 -7.70
N LEU A 30 10.13 -4.75 -7.35
CA LEU A 30 10.15 -5.56 -6.13
C LEU A 30 11.33 -6.54 -6.10
N LYS A 31 11.81 -6.98 -7.27
CA LYS A 31 12.96 -7.91 -7.37
C LYS A 31 14.26 -7.30 -6.85
N ASP A 32 14.37 -5.97 -6.85
CA ASP A 32 15.55 -5.27 -6.38
C ASP A 32 15.60 -5.15 -4.86
N VAL A 33 14.51 -5.48 -4.18
CA VAL A 33 14.39 -5.38 -2.73
C VAL A 33 14.85 -6.70 -2.12
N ASP A 34 15.64 -6.61 -1.03
CA ASP A 34 16.06 -7.79 -0.29
C ASP A 34 14.82 -8.60 0.13
N PRO A 35 14.77 -9.91 -0.18
CA PRO A 35 13.64 -10.75 0.25
C PRO A 35 13.39 -10.72 1.76
N MET A 36 14.43 -10.50 2.55
CA MET A 36 14.29 -10.37 4.01
C MET A 36 13.46 -9.13 4.36
N PHE A 37 13.59 -8.03 3.61
CA PHE A 37 12.81 -6.83 3.87
C PHE A 37 11.30 -7.09 3.72
N THR A 38 10.88 -7.73 2.64
CA THR A 38 9.46 -8.03 2.42
C THR A 38 8.95 -9.03 3.45
N LYS A 39 9.77 -9.99 3.84
CA LYS A 39 9.43 -10.99 4.86
C LYS A 39 9.24 -10.35 6.23
N VAL A 40 10.19 -9.51 6.64
CA VAL A 40 10.14 -8.81 7.93
C VAL A 40 8.97 -7.83 7.97
N SER A 41 8.73 -7.11 6.88
CA SER A 41 7.61 -6.18 6.79
C SER A 41 6.27 -6.90 6.91
N SER A 42 6.11 -8.02 6.22
CA SER A 42 4.89 -8.84 6.33
C SER A 42 4.66 -9.32 7.75
N TYR A 43 5.72 -9.79 8.40
CA TYR A 43 5.65 -10.24 9.79
C TYR A 43 5.26 -9.09 10.72
N PHE A 44 5.88 -7.92 10.54
CA PHE A 44 5.57 -6.74 11.34
C PHE A 44 4.09 -6.37 11.23
N PHE A 45 3.57 -6.25 10.02
CA PHE A 45 2.18 -5.86 9.82
C PHE A 45 1.19 -6.91 10.30
N LYS A 46 1.59 -8.18 10.27
CA LYS A 46 0.74 -9.27 10.79
C LYS A 46 0.56 -9.18 12.30
N HIS A 47 1.56 -8.68 13.02
CA HIS A 47 1.61 -8.77 14.48
C HIS A 47 1.52 -7.44 15.23
N TYR A 48 1.69 -6.29 14.56
CA TYR A 48 1.80 -5.02 15.26
C TYR A 48 0.52 -4.59 16.02
N LYS A 49 -0.64 -5.17 15.69
CA LYS A 49 -1.91 -4.91 16.38
C LYS A 49 -2.32 -6.00 17.36
N ASP A 50 -1.47 -6.98 17.61
CA ASP A 50 -1.81 -8.13 18.47
C ASP A 50 -2.22 -7.70 19.88
N LEU A 51 -1.54 -6.71 20.45
CA LEU A 51 -1.83 -6.21 21.79
C LEU A 51 -3.19 -5.52 21.89
N ASN A 52 -3.78 -5.12 20.78
CA ASN A 52 -5.08 -4.46 20.72
C ASN A 52 -6.20 -5.42 20.32
N ASN A 53 -5.92 -6.70 20.13
CA ASN A 53 -6.87 -7.72 19.71
C ASN A 53 -7.62 -7.34 18.43
N LYS A 54 -6.99 -6.60 17.54
CA LYS A 54 -7.59 -6.19 16.27
C LYS A 54 -7.26 -7.19 15.18
N PHE A 55 -8.24 -7.43 14.32
CA PHE A 55 -8.07 -8.30 13.17
C PHE A 55 -7.13 -7.66 12.15
N VAL A 56 -6.14 -8.45 11.70
CA VAL A 56 -5.24 -8.08 10.61
C VAL A 56 -4.99 -9.31 9.77
N GLN A 57 -5.19 -9.22 8.47
CA GLN A 57 -4.84 -10.27 7.52
C GLN A 57 -3.81 -9.72 6.55
N VAL A 58 -2.64 -10.35 6.51
CA VAL A 58 -1.57 -10.00 5.57
C VAL A 58 -1.54 -11.05 4.47
N ASN A 59 -1.71 -10.60 3.24
CA ASN A 59 -1.66 -11.46 2.06
C ASN A 59 -0.31 -11.32 1.36
N ASP A 60 -0.28 -11.34 0.04
CA ASP A 60 0.94 -11.37 -0.73
C ASP A 60 1.44 -9.98 -1.11
N TRP A 61 2.73 -9.90 -1.41
CA TRP A 61 3.31 -8.76 -2.10
C TRP A 61 3.01 -8.84 -3.59
N HIS A 62 2.71 -7.69 -4.19
CA HIS A 62 2.52 -7.55 -5.63
C HIS A 62 3.53 -6.55 -6.18
N GLY A 63 3.84 -6.67 -7.47
CA GLY A 63 4.85 -5.84 -8.12
C GLY A 63 4.39 -4.42 -8.43
N LYS A 64 5.24 -3.68 -9.14
CA LYS A 64 5.02 -2.26 -9.39
C LYS A 64 3.77 -1.96 -10.22
N GLN A 65 3.38 -2.85 -11.14
CA GLN A 65 2.16 -2.63 -11.93
C GLN A 65 0.93 -2.55 -11.03
N LYS A 66 0.82 -3.49 -10.09
CA LYS A 66 -0.28 -3.48 -9.13
C LYS A 66 -0.22 -2.25 -8.24
N ALA A 67 0.97 -1.86 -7.81
CA ALA A 67 1.16 -0.64 -7.02
C ALA A 67 0.66 0.59 -7.78
N PHE A 68 0.99 0.73 -9.05
CA PHE A 68 0.50 1.83 -9.90
C PHE A 68 -1.02 1.83 -10.03
N GLU A 69 -1.63 0.66 -10.23
CA GLU A 69 -3.08 0.54 -10.30
C GLU A 69 -3.75 1.04 -9.02
N ILE A 70 -3.23 0.63 -7.87
CA ILE A 70 -3.78 1.04 -6.57
C ILE A 70 -3.64 2.54 -6.36
N VAL A 71 -2.47 3.11 -6.66
CA VAL A 71 -2.24 4.56 -6.55
C VAL A 71 -3.20 5.32 -7.47
N LYS A 72 -3.37 4.84 -8.72
CA LYS A 72 -4.27 5.46 -9.68
C LYS A 72 -5.72 5.44 -9.19
N GLN A 73 -6.16 4.32 -8.62
CA GLN A 73 -7.50 4.21 -8.05
C GLN A 73 -7.69 5.19 -6.89
N CYS A 74 -6.70 5.34 -6.03
CA CYS A 74 -6.75 6.28 -4.91
C CYS A 74 -6.82 7.73 -5.40
N VAL A 75 -6.04 8.09 -6.41
CA VAL A 75 -6.07 9.42 -7.00
C VAL A 75 -7.45 9.70 -7.61
N ASN A 76 -8.01 8.75 -8.34
CA ASN A 76 -9.32 8.91 -8.97
C ASN A 76 -10.42 9.07 -7.92
N ARG A 77 -10.37 8.32 -6.83
CA ARG A 77 -11.33 8.46 -5.74
C ARG A 77 -11.24 9.84 -5.08
N HIS A 78 -10.03 10.35 -4.89
CA HIS A 78 -9.82 11.67 -4.32
C HIS A 78 -10.40 12.76 -5.23
N LYS A 79 -10.15 12.69 -6.53
CA LYS A 79 -10.70 13.63 -7.50
C LYS A 79 -12.22 13.62 -7.51
N SER A 80 -12.84 12.44 -7.49
CA SER A 80 -14.29 12.30 -7.44
C SER A 80 -14.88 12.91 -6.17
N ARG A 81 -14.21 12.73 -5.05
CA ARG A 81 -14.63 13.28 -3.76
C ARG A 81 -14.54 14.81 -3.77
N GLU A 82 -13.46 15.38 -4.28
CA GLU A 82 -13.30 16.83 -4.41
C GLU A 82 -14.40 17.43 -5.28
N TYR A 83 -14.68 16.81 -6.42
CA TYR A 83 -15.75 17.25 -7.31
C TYR A 83 -17.09 17.24 -6.60
N SER A 84 -17.42 16.17 -5.90
CA SER A 84 -18.67 16.05 -5.15
C SER A 84 -18.79 17.12 -4.05
N LEU A 85 -17.71 17.40 -3.33
CA LEU A 85 -17.68 18.43 -2.30
C LEU A 85 -17.86 19.83 -2.91
N SER A 86 -17.20 20.11 -4.01
CA SER A 86 -17.34 21.39 -4.72
C SER A 86 -18.78 21.60 -5.20
N THR A 87 -19.41 20.56 -5.73
CA THR A 87 -20.80 20.61 -6.18
C THR A 87 -21.76 20.89 -5.03
N LYS A 88 -21.49 20.31 -3.86
CA LYS A 88 -22.31 20.51 -2.66
C LYS A 88 -22.14 21.90 -2.04
N ALA A 89 -20.97 22.51 -2.24
CA ALA A 89 -20.67 23.83 -1.70
C ALA A 89 -21.36 24.96 -2.46
N VAL A 90 -21.84 24.67 -3.65
CA VAL A 90 -22.57 25.63 -4.46
C VAL A 90 -24.08 25.56 -4.18
#